data_2185b79c59f08622162686d61dab2c22
#
_entry.id   2185b79c59f08622162686d61dab2c22
#
_cell.length_a   1.000
_cell.length_b   1.000
_cell.length_c   1.000
_cell.angle_alpha   90.00
_cell.angle_beta   90.00
_cell.angle_gamma   90.00
#
_symmetry.space_group_name_H-M   'P 1'
#
loop_
_entity.id
_entity.type
_entity.pdbx_description
1 polymer ?
#
loop_
_entity_poly.entity_id
_entity_poly.type
_entity_poly.pdbx_seq_one_letter_code
_entity_poly.pdbx_strand_id
1 'polypeptide(L)'
;MRVLFIISLLLFNSFNLKLTTKNPYDYSSYKYVSTNEDLTDKTLSSTESDQSVVYNTNVNFISLKNSNINKESGDSSKIEDSELYGVNAAILNQEGNINIVGGQITSKPKGSVGLFLTNGANGVIREMSITTSGDSSSGIVSTYDGIVNAQIVTINTNGANSHALSVNEKGLRILCEDRCTLNTKGQGSHLIYLKGEQSGSVEAKNSIGTSENAKIAVIDGTNNFSLNDNSNFKCSGAPNDKENEQCAIMLYQSGNKYHLANSFNCKDSTFEILESSKYYSTSPIFFITNNQAAVTLENCNIKYGSDKFMVIKATDKWGEKGSNGGTAILTLTNQNIEGDLITDADSSLSIILKNSNIKGKINPTNTAKFVTIVLDRTSSITITGNSYCTSINNEKTDGSNLINGTFSWTIGSSSSEGIFKSNLIMLGLSLILYILVF
;
A
#
# COMPACT_ATOMS: atom_id res chain seq x y z
N MET A 1 -3.29 63.35 9.12
CA MET A 1 -2.42 62.29 9.63
C MET A 1 -2.71 61.04 8.78
N ARG A 2 -1.93 60.84 7.72
CA ARG A 2 -2.11 59.71 6.77
C ARG A 2 -1.15 58.62 7.20
N VAL A 3 -1.67 57.45 7.55
CA VAL A 3 -0.88 56.23 7.85
C VAL A 3 -0.67 55.49 6.53
N LEU A 4 0.58 55.42 6.09
CA LEU A 4 1.01 54.61 4.96
C LEU A 4 1.09 53.15 5.41
N PHE A 5 0.27 52.26 4.86
CA PHE A 5 0.49 50.82 4.91
C PHE A 5 1.48 50.42 3.83
N ILE A 6 2.68 50.07 4.26
CA ILE A 6 3.65 49.42 3.38
C ILE A 6 3.37 47.91 3.43
N ILE A 7 2.75 47.39 2.39
CA ILE A 7 2.64 45.95 2.16
C ILE A 7 3.96 45.49 1.58
N SER A 8 4.81 44.85 2.40
CA SER A 8 5.98 44.16 1.90
C SER A 8 5.52 42.86 1.24
N LEU A 9 5.58 42.83 -0.09
CA LEU A 9 5.39 41.65 -0.93
C LEU A 9 6.65 40.76 -0.74
N LEU A 10 6.59 39.82 0.18
CA LEU A 10 7.58 38.76 0.28
C LEU A 10 7.34 37.81 -0.91
N LEU A 11 8.14 37.99 -1.94
CA LEU A 11 8.35 37.00 -3.00
C LEU A 11 8.95 35.76 -2.35
N PHE A 12 8.12 34.79 -2.05
CA PHE A 12 8.57 33.42 -1.84
C PHE A 12 9.07 32.89 -3.18
N ASN A 13 10.34 33.10 -3.48
CA ASN A 13 11.05 32.27 -4.39
C ASN A 13 11.04 30.86 -3.79
N SER A 14 10.14 30.01 -4.28
CA SER A 14 10.24 28.58 -4.10
C SER A 14 11.56 28.15 -4.75
N PHE A 15 12.63 28.15 -3.98
CA PHE A 15 13.79 27.34 -4.30
C PHE A 15 13.31 25.89 -4.24
N ASN A 16 12.93 25.35 -5.38
CA ASN A 16 12.92 23.92 -5.61
C ASN A 16 14.38 23.48 -5.48
N LEU A 17 14.81 23.23 -4.24
CA LEU A 17 16.01 22.48 -3.99
C LEU A 17 15.71 21.05 -4.46
N LYS A 18 15.88 20.79 -5.76
CA LYS A 18 15.98 19.45 -6.31
C LYS A 18 17.18 18.84 -5.60
N LEU A 19 16.95 18.12 -4.51
CA LEU A 19 17.94 17.20 -3.97
C LEU A 19 18.11 16.10 -5.02
N THR A 20 18.86 16.40 -6.04
CA THR A 20 19.38 15.37 -6.93
C THR A 20 20.32 14.54 -6.06
N THR A 21 19.83 13.46 -5.50
CA THR A 21 20.72 12.39 -5.07
C THR A 21 21.45 11.98 -6.33
N LYS A 22 22.70 12.41 -6.44
CA LYS A 22 23.57 12.09 -7.56
C LYS A 22 23.55 10.57 -7.65
N ASN A 23 22.96 10.03 -8.71
CA ASN A 23 22.94 8.61 -8.91
C ASN A 23 24.37 8.10 -8.94
N PRO A 24 24.78 7.19 -8.06
CA PRO A 24 26.16 6.76 -7.95
C PRO A 24 26.61 5.85 -9.11
N TYR A 25 25.72 5.54 -10.06
CA TYR A 25 25.99 4.54 -11.09
C TYR A 25 26.19 5.15 -12.47
N ASP A 26 27.25 4.69 -13.16
CA ASP A 26 27.35 4.75 -14.62
C ASP A 26 26.45 3.65 -15.19
N TYR A 27 25.23 4.04 -15.60
CA TYR A 27 24.30 3.09 -16.18
C TYR A 27 24.76 2.61 -17.55
N SER A 28 24.77 1.31 -17.74
CA SER A 28 24.97 0.66 -19.03
C SER A 28 23.60 0.46 -19.72
N SER A 29 23.54 0.70 -21.01
CA SER A 29 22.31 0.46 -21.81
C SER A 29 22.64 0.05 -23.23
N TYR A 30 21.77 -0.78 -23.82
CA TYR A 30 21.81 -1.06 -25.25
C TYR A 30 21.41 0.18 -26.09
N LYS A 31 20.33 0.86 -25.68
CA LYS A 31 19.85 2.10 -26.27
C LYS A 31 19.87 3.21 -25.23
N TYR A 32 20.80 4.14 -25.38
CA TYR A 32 20.87 5.36 -24.58
C TYR A 32 20.11 6.50 -25.27
N VAL A 33 19.23 7.18 -24.54
CA VAL A 33 18.42 8.28 -25.02
C VAL A 33 18.80 9.55 -24.28
N SER A 34 19.52 10.44 -24.94
CA SER A 34 20.00 11.72 -24.40
C SER A 34 19.31 12.95 -25.05
N THR A 35 18.42 12.74 -25.99
CA THR A 35 17.60 13.75 -26.65
C THR A 35 16.18 13.20 -26.86
N ASN A 36 15.21 14.05 -27.20
CA ASN A 36 13.87 13.58 -27.55
C ASN A 36 13.92 12.58 -28.69
N GLU A 37 13.27 11.43 -28.51
CA GLU A 37 13.30 10.34 -29.49
C GLU A 37 11.95 9.63 -29.62
N ASP A 38 11.63 9.20 -30.84
CA ASP A 38 10.49 8.34 -31.14
C ASP A 38 11.00 6.95 -31.58
N LEU A 39 10.63 5.94 -30.79
CA LEU A 39 10.95 4.54 -31.03
C LEU A 39 9.69 3.76 -31.41
N THR A 40 9.10 4.11 -32.56
CA THR A 40 7.91 3.43 -33.08
C THR A 40 8.28 2.15 -33.82
N ASP A 41 7.52 1.05 -33.59
CA ASP A 41 7.66 -0.26 -34.25
C ASP A 41 9.09 -0.85 -34.13
N LYS A 42 9.75 -0.63 -32.99
CA LYS A 42 11.10 -1.14 -32.74
C LYS A 42 11.09 -2.44 -31.94
N THR A 43 12.07 -3.29 -32.24
CA THR A 43 12.45 -4.40 -31.35
C THR A 43 13.87 -4.16 -30.88
N LEU A 44 14.03 -3.97 -29.55
CA LEU A 44 15.30 -3.72 -28.90
C LEU A 44 15.55 -4.83 -27.87
N SER A 45 16.78 -5.31 -27.78
CA SER A 45 17.13 -6.40 -26.90
C SER A 45 18.50 -6.20 -26.25
N SER A 46 18.67 -6.73 -25.04
CA SER A 46 19.96 -6.81 -24.34
C SER A 46 20.11 -8.19 -23.68
N THR A 47 21.36 -8.67 -23.64
CA THR A 47 21.76 -9.92 -23.00
C THR A 47 22.79 -9.71 -21.89
N GLU A 48 23.29 -8.49 -21.74
CA GLU A 48 24.41 -8.18 -20.83
C GLU A 48 23.92 -7.91 -19.39
N SER A 49 24.66 -8.37 -18.40
CA SER A 49 24.43 -8.08 -16.98
C SER A 49 24.51 -6.59 -16.71
N ASP A 50 23.70 -6.09 -15.79
CA ASP A 50 23.64 -4.69 -15.35
C ASP A 50 23.39 -3.68 -16.48
N GLN A 51 22.90 -4.13 -17.62
CA GLN A 51 22.59 -3.29 -18.78
C GLN A 51 21.09 -3.18 -19.01
N SER A 52 20.56 -1.97 -19.03
CA SER A 52 19.19 -1.69 -19.47
C SER A 52 19.05 -1.85 -20.98
N VAL A 53 17.87 -2.29 -21.45
CA VAL A 53 17.61 -2.26 -22.91
C VAL A 53 17.43 -0.83 -23.40
N VAL A 54 16.63 -0.02 -22.69
CA VAL A 54 16.45 1.41 -22.95
C VAL A 54 16.76 2.19 -21.70
N TYR A 55 17.59 3.21 -21.81
CA TYR A 55 17.88 4.17 -20.75
C TYR A 55 17.60 5.59 -21.23
N ASN A 56 16.63 6.26 -20.63
CA ASN A 56 16.27 7.64 -20.86
C ASN A 56 16.66 8.52 -19.68
N THR A 57 17.27 9.67 -19.94
CA THR A 57 17.77 10.60 -18.93
C THR A 57 17.69 12.06 -19.37
N ASN A 58 18.03 13.00 -18.48
CA ASN A 58 18.18 14.43 -18.75
C ASN A 58 16.91 15.14 -19.20
N VAL A 59 15.76 14.89 -18.54
CA VAL A 59 14.46 15.54 -18.80
C VAL A 59 13.97 15.43 -20.25
N ASN A 60 14.50 14.50 -21.03
CA ASN A 60 14.09 14.27 -22.41
C ASN A 60 12.74 13.54 -22.46
N PHE A 61 12.09 13.67 -23.59
CA PHE A 61 10.86 12.93 -23.89
C PHE A 61 11.18 11.76 -24.83
N ILE A 62 10.75 10.57 -24.43
CA ILE A 62 10.80 9.38 -25.27
C ILE A 62 9.39 8.86 -25.52
N SER A 63 9.09 8.56 -26.79
CA SER A 63 7.87 7.89 -27.21
C SER A 63 8.19 6.48 -27.68
N LEU A 64 7.57 5.47 -27.07
CA LEU A 64 7.57 4.09 -27.57
C LEU A 64 6.17 3.73 -28.04
N LYS A 65 6.03 3.36 -29.31
CA LYS A 65 4.75 2.96 -29.88
C LYS A 65 4.88 1.60 -30.56
N ASN A 66 4.03 0.65 -30.17
CA ASN A 66 4.01 -0.71 -30.72
C ASN A 66 5.39 -1.40 -30.66
N SER A 67 6.22 -1.10 -29.67
CA SER A 67 7.60 -1.55 -29.64
C SER A 67 7.78 -2.71 -28.65
N ASN A 68 8.73 -3.59 -28.97
CA ASN A 68 9.08 -4.76 -28.17
C ASN A 68 10.43 -4.52 -27.51
N ILE A 69 10.45 -4.52 -26.19
CA ILE A 69 11.65 -4.32 -25.38
C ILE A 69 11.96 -5.61 -24.63
N ASN A 70 13.09 -6.25 -24.97
CA ASN A 70 13.42 -7.60 -24.51
C ASN A 70 14.74 -7.61 -23.74
N LYS A 71 14.67 -7.81 -22.43
CA LYS A 71 15.83 -8.17 -21.63
C LYS A 71 15.90 -9.69 -21.55
N GLU A 72 16.74 -10.28 -22.41
CA GLU A 72 16.76 -11.73 -22.66
C GLU A 72 17.56 -12.50 -21.62
N SER A 73 18.68 -11.94 -21.16
CA SER A 73 19.59 -12.54 -20.17
C SER A 73 20.45 -11.48 -19.51
N GLY A 74 21.38 -11.90 -18.66
CA GLY A 74 22.27 -11.02 -17.90
C GLY A 74 21.64 -10.60 -16.58
N ASP A 75 21.90 -11.37 -15.52
CA ASP A 75 21.41 -11.09 -14.17
C ASP A 75 22.00 -9.78 -13.62
N SER A 76 21.29 -9.12 -12.71
CA SER A 76 21.85 -8.03 -11.94
C SER A 76 22.96 -8.57 -11.01
N SER A 77 24.12 -7.95 -11.02
CA SER A 77 25.22 -8.27 -10.12
C SER A 77 24.89 -7.95 -8.67
N LYS A 78 23.99 -6.97 -8.45
CA LYS A 78 23.57 -6.53 -7.13
C LYS A 78 22.07 -6.20 -7.12
N ILE A 79 21.29 -7.05 -6.47
CA ILE A 79 19.82 -6.96 -6.45
C ILE A 79 19.34 -5.64 -5.82
N GLU A 80 19.98 -5.18 -4.75
CA GLU A 80 19.61 -3.93 -4.07
C GLU A 80 19.70 -2.73 -5.02
N ASP A 81 20.72 -2.67 -5.88
CA ASP A 81 20.89 -1.59 -6.86
C ASP A 81 19.82 -1.64 -7.95
N SER A 82 19.39 -2.85 -8.33
CA SER A 82 18.26 -3.05 -9.23
C SER A 82 16.93 -2.56 -8.62
N GLU A 83 16.69 -2.87 -7.34
CA GLU A 83 15.45 -2.51 -6.63
C GLU A 83 15.37 -0.99 -6.32
N LEU A 84 16.50 -0.33 -6.08
CA LEU A 84 16.54 1.08 -5.66
C LEU A 84 16.85 2.07 -6.79
N TYR A 85 17.65 1.67 -7.74
CA TYR A 85 18.17 2.56 -8.78
C TYR A 85 17.85 2.12 -10.22
N GLY A 86 17.23 0.95 -10.39
CA GLY A 86 16.82 0.44 -11.70
C GLY A 86 17.97 -0.10 -12.55
N VAL A 87 19.11 -0.44 -11.94
CA VAL A 87 20.19 -1.15 -12.64
C VAL A 87 19.63 -2.42 -13.25
N ASN A 88 19.96 -2.72 -14.50
CA ASN A 88 19.47 -3.89 -15.24
C ASN A 88 17.98 -3.89 -15.62
N ALA A 89 17.23 -2.80 -15.41
CA ALA A 89 15.82 -2.73 -15.83
C ALA A 89 15.69 -2.84 -17.37
N ALA A 90 14.62 -3.45 -17.86
CA ALA A 90 14.37 -3.48 -19.30
C ALA A 90 14.22 -2.03 -19.84
N ILE A 91 13.44 -1.19 -19.16
CA ILE A 91 13.39 0.26 -19.42
C ILE A 91 13.72 0.99 -18.10
N LEU A 92 14.76 1.82 -18.13
CA LEU A 92 15.10 2.77 -17.09
C LEU A 92 14.80 4.19 -17.57
N ASN A 93 13.90 4.87 -16.89
CA ASN A 93 13.58 6.29 -17.14
C ASN A 93 14.00 7.11 -15.92
N GLN A 94 15.07 7.90 -16.08
CA GLN A 94 15.63 8.75 -15.06
C GLN A 94 15.46 10.23 -15.45
N GLU A 95 14.75 11.01 -14.63
CA GLU A 95 14.50 12.45 -14.85
C GLU A 95 13.68 12.80 -16.09
N GLY A 96 13.46 11.86 -17.00
CA GLY A 96 12.79 12.08 -18.27
C GLY A 96 11.30 11.81 -18.24
N ASN A 97 10.65 12.11 -19.38
CA ASN A 97 9.26 11.75 -19.61
C ASN A 97 9.19 10.60 -20.62
N ILE A 98 8.41 9.57 -20.30
CA ILE A 98 8.20 8.44 -21.19
C ILE A 98 6.71 8.27 -21.50
N ASN A 99 6.38 8.12 -22.78
CA ASN A 99 5.05 7.76 -23.25
C ASN A 99 5.12 6.43 -23.98
N ILE A 100 4.42 5.43 -23.49
CA ILE A 100 4.37 4.09 -24.08
C ILE A 100 2.94 3.79 -24.50
N VAL A 101 2.75 3.42 -25.76
CA VAL A 101 1.44 3.03 -26.30
C VAL A 101 1.57 1.75 -27.11
N GLY A 102 0.96 0.68 -26.63
CA GLY A 102 1.04 -0.63 -27.27
C GLY A 102 2.42 -1.29 -27.15
N GLY A 103 2.55 -2.49 -27.68
CA GLY A 103 3.79 -3.26 -27.64
C GLY A 103 3.95 -4.11 -26.36
N GLN A 104 5.19 -4.53 -26.10
CA GLN A 104 5.47 -5.38 -24.94
C GLN A 104 6.85 -5.13 -24.32
N ILE A 105 6.96 -5.38 -23.03
CA ILE A 105 8.22 -5.48 -22.29
C ILE A 105 8.35 -6.92 -21.81
N THR A 106 9.46 -7.57 -22.11
CA THR A 106 9.80 -8.89 -21.58
C THR A 106 11.13 -8.81 -20.86
N SER A 107 11.18 -9.27 -19.61
CA SER A 107 12.41 -9.35 -18.82
C SER A 107 12.56 -10.72 -18.18
N LYS A 108 13.65 -11.44 -18.51
CA LYS A 108 13.88 -12.81 -18.06
C LYS A 108 14.86 -12.93 -16.89
N PRO A 109 15.93 -12.11 -16.80
CA PRO A 109 16.96 -12.32 -15.81
C PRO A 109 16.55 -11.88 -14.41
N LYS A 110 17.29 -12.35 -13.41
CA LYS A 110 17.15 -11.97 -12.01
C LYS A 110 17.52 -10.49 -11.80
N GLY A 111 16.74 -9.78 -10.98
CA GLY A 111 16.95 -8.37 -10.70
C GLY A 111 16.76 -7.48 -11.93
N SER A 112 15.84 -7.82 -12.82
CA SER A 112 15.56 -7.05 -14.03
C SER A 112 14.10 -6.61 -14.08
N VAL A 113 13.85 -5.40 -13.54
CA VAL A 113 12.53 -4.76 -13.54
C VAL A 113 12.06 -4.48 -14.96
N GLY A 114 10.77 -4.64 -15.22
CA GLY A 114 10.21 -4.34 -16.54
C GLY A 114 10.32 -2.85 -16.90
N LEU A 115 9.77 -1.97 -16.06
CA LEU A 115 9.82 -0.53 -16.24
C LEU A 115 10.18 0.15 -14.92
N PHE A 116 11.22 0.96 -14.91
CA PHE A 116 11.72 1.66 -13.73
C PHE A 116 11.75 3.17 -13.95
N LEU A 117 11.08 3.93 -13.06
CA LEU A 117 11.05 5.39 -13.08
C LEU A 117 11.68 5.95 -11.81
N THR A 118 12.59 6.91 -11.96
CA THR A 118 13.33 7.48 -10.83
C THR A 118 13.72 8.94 -11.05
N ASN A 119 14.11 9.64 -9.98
CA ASN A 119 14.60 11.02 -9.98
C ASN A 119 13.64 12.01 -10.67
N GLY A 120 12.35 11.94 -10.29
CA GLY A 120 11.33 12.83 -10.85
C GLY A 120 10.87 12.49 -12.26
N ALA A 121 11.16 11.28 -12.73
CA ALA A 121 10.70 10.79 -14.03
C ALA A 121 9.17 10.62 -14.06
N ASN A 122 8.56 10.92 -15.23
CA ASN A 122 7.13 10.71 -15.47
C ASN A 122 6.89 9.71 -16.57
N GLY A 123 5.98 8.77 -16.37
CA GLY A 123 5.56 7.77 -17.34
C GLY A 123 4.06 7.76 -17.56
N VAL A 124 3.66 7.76 -18.84
CA VAL A 124 2.30 7.49 -19.28
C VAL A 124 2.33 6.22 -20.11
N ILE A 125 1.59 5.19 -19.70
CA ILE A 125 1.68 3.85 -20.28
C ILE A 125 0.28 3.37 -20.61
N ARG A 126 0.06 3.01 -21.88
CA ARG A 126 -1.25 2.56 -22.35
C ARG A 126 -1.14 1.30 -23.22
N GLU A 127 -2.12 0.42 -23.08
CA GLU A 127 -2.30 -0.76 -23.95
C GLU A 127 -1.04 -1.64 -24.03
N MET A 128 -0.33 -1.78 -22.90
CA MET A 128 0.98 -2.41 -22.82
C MET A 128 0.91 -3.76 -22.08
N SER A 129 1.74 -4.70 -22.52
CA SER A 129 2.00 -5.94 -21.77
C SER A 129 3.42 -5.92 -21.19
N ILE A 130 3.55 -6.19 -19.88
CA ILE A 130 4.83 -6.32 -19.20
C ILE A 130 4.90 -7.74 -18.60
N THR A 131 5.93 -8.49 -18.94
CA THR A 131 6.17 -9.82 -18.39
C THR A 131 7.59 -9.91 -17.85
N THR A 132 7.72 -10.23 -16.56
CA THR A 132 9.02 -10.53 -15.93
C THR A 132 9.05 -11.95 -15.43
N SER A 133 10.22 -12.60 -15.51
CA SER A 133 10.36 -14.03 -15.15
C SER A 133 11.42 -14.29 -14.09
N GLY A 134 12.43 -13.45 -13.98
CA GLY A 134 13.49 -13.57 -12.97
C GLY A 134 13.01 -13.22 -11.56
N ASP A 135 13.72 -13.73 -10.55
CA ASP A 135 13.50 -13.33 -9.15
C ASP A 135 13.87 -11.85 -8.94
N SER A 136 13.24 -11.18 -7.99
CA SER A 136 13.42 -9.75 -7.72
C SER A 136 13.27 -8.87 -8.97
N SER A 137 12.35 -9.24 -9.85
CA SER A 137 12.10 -8.60 -11.14
C SER A 137 10.66 -8.11 -11.24
N SER A 138 10.37 -6.99 -10.56
CA SER A 138 9.03 -6.41 -10.51
C SER A 138 8.57 -5.87 -11.88
N GLY A 139 7.27 -5.72 -12.06
CA GLY A 139 6.69 -5.22 -13.31
C GLY A 139 6.98 -3.73 -13.54
N ILE A 140 6.47 -2.87 -12.64
CA ILE A 140 6.70 -1.42 -12.65
C ILE A 140 7.20 -0.98 -11.28
N VAL A 141 8.27 -0.20 -11.27
CA VAL A 141 8.85 0.38 -10.04
C VAL A 141 8.97 1.89 -10.17
N SER A 142 8.61 2.60 -9.11
CA SER A 142 8.80 4.04 -8.94
C SER A 142 9.65 4.29 -7.70
N THR A 143 10.73 5.08 -7.85
CA THR A 143 11.57 5.56 -6.76
C THR A 143 11.88 7.05 -6.93
N TYR A 144 12.35 7.71 -5.88
CA TYR A 144 12.86 9.10 -5.92
C TYR A 144 12.05 10.05 -6.82
N ASP A 145 10.81 10.35 -6.39
CA ASP A 145 9.86 11.25 -7.06
C ASP A 145 9.33 10.77 -8.42
N GLY A 146 9.52 9.48 -8.77
CA GLY A 146 8.97 8.89 -9.98
C GLY A 146 7.43 8.84 -9.95
N ILE A 147 6.79 9.06 -11.10
CA ILE A 147 5.33 9.01 -11.27
C ILE A 147 4.98 8.15 -12.49
N VAL A 148 4.01 7.25 -12.31
CA VAL A 148 3.48 6.40 -13.39
C VAL A 148 1.97 6.53 -13.47
N ASN A 149 1.45 6.74 -14.68
CA ASN A 149 0.04 6.61 -15.00
C ASN A 149 -0.13 5.49 -16.03
N ALA A 150 -0.76 4.39 -15.63
CA ALA A 150 -0.97 3.19 -16.44
C ALA A 150 -2.46 2.99 -16.75
N GLN A 151 -2.79 2.73 -18.01
CA GLN A 151 -4.15 2.45 -18.48
C GLN A 151 -4.14 1.23 -19.39
N ILE A 152 -5.03 0.29 -19.20
CA ILE A 152 -5.17 -0.93 -20.03
C ILE A 152 -3.82 -1.68 -20.10
N VAL A 153 -3.15 -1.82 -18.95
CA VAL A 153 -1.84 -2.46 -18.86
C VAL A 153 -1.98 -3.84 -18.23
N THR A 154 -1.37 -4.83 -18.87
CA THR A 154 -1.26 -6.18 -18.31
C THR A 154 0.15 -6.41 -17.77
N ILE A 155 0.26 -6.76 -16.49
CA ILE A 155 1.52 -7.06 -15.83
C ILE A 155 1.50 -8.50 -15.33
N ASN A 156 2.50 -9.29 -15.74
CA ASN A 156 2.71 -10.65 -15.30
C ASN A 156 4.12 -10.80 -14.71
N THR A 157 4.22 -11.14 -13.41
CA THR A 157 5.52 -11.45 -12.78
C THR A 157 5.54 -12.91 -12.33
N ASN A 158 6.58 -13.64 -12.70
CA ASN A 158 6.66 -15.08 -12.43
C ASN A 158 7.72 -15.44 -11.37
N GLY A 159 8.77 -14.63 -11.21
CA GLY A 159 9.85 -14.86 -10.26
C GLY A 159 9.46 -14.59 -8.81
N ALA A 160 10.24 -15.11 -7.86
CA ALA A 160 10.07 -14.81 -6.44
C ALA A 160 10.43 -13.36 -6.12
N ASN A 161 9.76 -12.76 -5.13
CA ASN A 161 9.93 -11.35 -4.72
C ASN A 161 9.81 -10.36 -5.89
N SER A 162 8.96 -10.66 -6.86
CA SER A 162 8.73 -9.89 -8.09
C SER A 162 7.31 -9.32 -8.08
N HIS A 163 7.16 -8.09 -7.57
CA HIS A 163 5.87 -7.46 -7.38
C HIS A 163 5.30 -6.94 -8.70
N ALA A 164 3.98 -6.81 -8.82
CA ALA A 164 3.41 -6.20 -10.02
C ALA A 164 3.71 -4.70 -10.06
N LEU A 165 3.36 -3.98 -9.00
CA LEU A 165 3.62 -2.55 -8.82
C LEU A 165 4.40 -2.32 -7.53
N SER A 166 5.48 -1.53 -7.60
CA SER A 166 6.28 -1.20 -6.43
C SER A 166 6.61 0.29 -6.37
N VAL A 167 6.40 0.90 -5.20
CA VAL A 167 6.85 2.25 -4.89
C VAL A 167 7.84 2.15 -3.73
N ASN A 168 9.10 2.45 -4.00
CA ASN A 168 10.18 2.35 -3.03
C ASN A 168 10.86 3.72 -2.86
N GLU A 169 11.58 3.89 -1.76
CA GLU A 169 12.48 5.03 -1.49
C GLU A 169 12.06 6.36 -2.13
N LYS A 170 11.07 7.03 -1.53
CA LYS A 170 10.58 8.33 -2.00
C LYS A 170 9.91 8.34 -3.39
N GLY A 171 9.51 7.19 -3.92
CA GLY A 171 8.64 7.14 -5.09
C GLY A 171 7.32 7.86 -4.77
N LEU A 172 6.77 8.62 -5.72
CA LEU A 172 5.57 9.38 -5.45
C LEU A 172 4.29 8.60 -5.72
N ARG A 173 4.12 8.08 -6.94
CA ARG A 173 2.83 7.53 -7.31
C ARG A 173 2.89 6.54 -8.47
N ILE A 174 2.08 5.47 -8.34
CA ILE A 174 1.64 4.67 -9.48
C ILE A 174 0.10 4.69 -9.49
N LEU A 175 -0.48 5.25 -10.53
CA LEU A 175 -1.90 5.16 -10.82
C LEU A 175 -2.12 4.08 -11.87
N CYS A 176 -2.92 3.08 -11.55
CA CYS A 176 -3.33 2.01 -12.45
C CYS A 176 -4.85 2.12 -12.64
N GLU A 177 -5.28 2.61 -13.78
CA GLU A 177 -6.69 2.88 -14.05
C GLU A 177 -7.16 2.26 -15.36
N ASP A 178 -8.46 2.07 -15.47
CA ASP A 178 -9.12 1.58 -16.68
C ASP A 178 -8.58 0.24 -17.20
N ARG A 179 -8.94 -0.85 -16.51
CA ARG A 179 -8.67 -2.23 -16.92
C ARG A 179 -7.20 -2.65 -16.87
N CYS A 180 -6.48 -2.21 -15.87
CA CYS A 180 -5.19 -2.85 -15.60
C CYS A 180 -5.42 -4.29 -15.08
N THR A 181 -4.54 -5.19 -15.50
CA THR A 181 -4.53 -6.59 -15.06
C THR A 181 -3.18 -6.90 -14.45
N LEU A 182 -3.16 -7.27 -13.16
CA LEU A 182 -1.95 -7.53 -12.39
C LEU A 182 -1.90 -9.01 -11.96
N ASN A 183 -0.90 -9.74 -12.39
CA ASN A 183 -0.73 -11.15 -12.01
C ASN A 183 0.66 -11.39 -11.46
N THR A 184 0.75 -11.98 -10.27
CA THR A 184 2.04 -12.41 -9.68
C THR A 184 1.98 -13.87 -9.28
N LYS A 185 3.04 -14.64 -9.62
CA LYS A 185 3.10 -16.09 -9.36
C LYS A 185 4.15 -16.49 -8.35
N GLY A 186 5.26 -15.75 -8.29
CA GLY A 186 6.37 -16.10 -7.42
C GLY A 186 6.06 -16.03 -5.93
N GLN A 187 6.78 -16.79 -5.13
CA GLN A 187 6.71 -16.66 -3.66
C GLN A 187 7.10 -15.24 -3.24
N GLY A 188 6.33 -14.66 -2.33
CA GLY A 188 6.58 -13.29 -1.85
C GLY A 188 6.35 -12.19 -2.89
N SER A 189 5.72 -12.50 -4.03
CA SER A 189 5.45 -11.55 -5.11
C SER A 189 4.05 -10.94 -4.94
N HIS A 190 4.00 -9.80 -4.26
CA HIS A 190 2.74 -9.09 -3.98
C HIS A 190 2.22 -8.36 -5.22
N LEU A 191 0.92 -8.07 -5.29
CA LEU A 191 0.41 -7.18 -6.33
C LEU A 191 0.95 -5.78 -6.12
N ILE A 192 0.92 -5.29 -4.88
CA ILE A 192 1.34 -3.94 -4.49
C ILE A 192 2.40 -4.06 -3.38
N TYR A 193 3.55 -3.44 -3.61
CA TYR A 193 4.61 -3.33 -2.61
C TYR A 193 5.03 -1.87 -2.44
N LEU A 194 4.82 -1.35 -1.25
CA LEU A 194 5.12 0.03 -0.91
C LEU A 194 6.12 0.04 0.24
N LYS A 195 7.26 0.69 0.05
CA LYS A 195 8.33 0.75 1.05
C LYS A 195 8.98 2.13 1.07
N GLY A 196 9.21 2.66 2.25
CA GLY A 196 9.93 3.92 2.44
C GLY A 196 9.28 4.83 3.48
N GLU A 197 10.08 5.75 4.01
CA GLU A 197 9.67 6.68 5.06
C GLU A 197 8.93 7.93 4.53
N GLN A 198 8.88 8.13 3.21
CA GLN A 198 8.16 9.24 2.59
C GLN A 198 6.93 8.74 1.87
N SER A 199 5.88 9.55 1.90
CA SER A 199 4.55 9.21 1.40
C SER A 199 4.54 8.89 -0.09
N GLY A 200 4.59 7.61 -0.41
CA GLY A 200 4.34 7.07 -1.73
C GLY A 200 2.93 6.50 -1.84
N SER A 201 2.41 6.37 -3.04
CA SER A 201 1.06 5.85 -3.23
C SER A 201 0.91 4.95 -4.45
N VAL A 202 0.04 3.95 -4.29
CA VAL A 202 -0.56 3.23 -5.42
C VAL A 202 -2.06 3.40 -5.36
N GLU A 203 -2.66 3.70 -6.50
CA GLU A 203 -4.11 3.72 -6.67
C GLU A 203 -4.48 2.80 -7.83
N ALA A 204 -5.40 1.87 -7.58
CA ALA A 204 -5.97 0.99 -8.59
C ALA A 204 -7.46 1.27 -8.75
N LYS A 205 -7.88 1.57 -9.98
CA LYS A 205 -9.27 1.86 -10.37
C LYS A 205 -9.69 0.96 -11.50
N ASN A 206 -10.91 0.41 -11.43
CA ASN A 206 -11.47 -0.45 -12.46
C ASN A 206 -10.45 -1.50 -12.96
N SER A 207 -9.74 -2.13 -12.04
CA SER A 207 -8.60 -2.99 -12.30
C SER A 207 -8.76 -4.35 -11.62
N ILE A 208 -8.10 -5.36 -12.15
CA ILE A 208 -8.12 -6.70 -11.57
C ILE A 208 -6.71 -7.16 -11.21
N GLY A 209 -6.59 -8.00 -10.18
CA GLY A 209 -5.30 -8.52 -9.78
C GLY A 209 -5.37 -9.88 -9.09
N THR A 210 -4.39 -10.73 -9.33
CA THR A 210 -4.25 -12.03 -8.66
C THR A 210 -2.81 -12.28 -8.25
N SER A 211 -2.59 -12.51 -6.94
CA SER A 211 -1.31 -12.98 -6.40
C SER A 211 -1.46 -14.43 -5.96
N GLU A 212 -0.80 -15.34 -6.67
CA GLU A 212 -0.94 -16.78 -6.44
C GLU A 212 -0.21 -17.26 -5.17
N ASN A 213 0.91 -16.64 -4.80
CA ASN A 213 1.77 -17.08 -3.71
C ASN A 213 2.25 -15.95 -2.78
N ALA A 214 1.41 -14.92 -2.61
CA ALA A 214 1.72 -13.80 -1.73
C ALA A 214 0.44 -13.04 -1.29
N LYS A 215 0.59 -11.77 -0.95
CA LYS A 215 -0.45 -10.85 -0.46
C LYS A 215 -0.98 -9.95 -1.59
N ILE A 216 -2.11 -9.31 -1.38
CA ILE A 216 -2.54 -8.19 -2.21
C ILE A 216 -1.56 -7.03 -2.04
N ALA A 217 -1.33 -6.62 -0.80
CA ALA A 217 -0.46 -5.48 -0.54
C ALA A 217 0.40 -5.66 0.70
N VAL A 218 1.61 -5.13 0.62
CA VAL A 218 2.50 -4.86 1.75
C VAL A 218 2.78 -3.36 1.75
N ILE A 219 2.44 -2.68 2.86
CA ILE A 219 2.56 -1.24 3.01
C ILE A 219 3.49 -0.96 4.19
N ASP A 220 4.72 -0.62 3.88
CA ASP A 220 5.79 -0.33 4.84
C ASP A 220 6.04 1.19 4.92
N GLY A 221 6.07 1.76 6.11
CA GLY A 221 6.35 3.18 6.32
C GLY A 221 5.13 4.09 6.20
N THR A 222 5.26 5.25 5.55
CA THR A 222 4.19 6.28 5.41
C THR A 222 3.42 6.20 4.09
N ASN A 223 3.26 5.03 3.55
CA ASN A 223 2.71 4.84 2.21
C ASN A 223 1.21 4.57 2.21
N ASN A 224 0.57 4.75 1.05
CA ASN A 224 -0.87 4.61 0.89
C ASN A 224 -1.22 3.69 -0.29
N PHE A 225 -2.19 2.80 -0.09
CA PHE A 225 -2.79 2.04 -1.17
C PHE A 225 -4.30 2.27 -1.21
N SER A 226 -4.82 2.59 -2.40
CA SER A 226 -6.26 2.76 -2.66
C SER A 226 -6.75 1.79 -3.73
N LEU A 227 -7.84 1.08 -3.43
CA LEU A 227 -8.50 0.13 -4.32
C LEU A 227 -9.94 0.60 -4.57
N ASN A 228 -10.22 1.13 -5.74
CA ASN A 228 -11.45 1.88 -6.03
C ASN A 228 -12.15 1.42 -7.31
N ASP A 229 -13.37 1.86 -7.49
CA ASP A 229 -14.11 1.86 -8.75
C ASP A 229 -14.24 0.47 -9.41
N ASN A 230 -14.88 -0.48 -8.73
CA ASN A 230 -15.10 -1.85 -9.19
C ASN A 230 -13.82 -2.68 -9.42
N SER A 231 -12.73 -2.33 -8.76
CA SER A 231 -11.53 -3.15 -8.78
C SER A 231 -11.75 -4.50 -8.07
N ASN A 232 -11.03 -5.54 -8.50
CA ASN A 232 -11.13 -6.88 -7.91
C ASN A 232 -9.74 -7.49 -7.74
N PHE A 233 -9.25 -7.51 -6.50
CA PHE A 233 -7.93 -8.04 -6.17
C PHE A 233 -8.02 -9.29 -5.31
N LYS A 234 -7.21 -10.30 -5.66
CA LYS A 234 -7.19 -11.62 -5.04
C LYS A 234 -5.78 -12.01 -4.63
N CYS A 235 -5.66 -12.79 -3.57
CA CYS A 235 -4.36 -13.32 -3.15
C CYS A 235 -4.48 -14.68 -2.48
N SER A 236 -3.35 -15.36 -2.31
CA SER A 236 -3.30 -16.57 -1.49
C SER A 236 -3.26 -16.29 0.01
N GLY A 237 -2.89 -15.09 0.45
CA GLY A 237 -2.65 -14.75 1.84
C GLY A 237 -1.37 -15.38 2.40
N ALA A 238 -0.50 -15.91 1.54
CA ALA A 238 0.72 -16.60 1.93
C ALA A 238 1.72 -15.70 2.66
N PRO A 239 2.44 -16.20 3.68
CA PRO A 239 3.62 -15.55 4.22
C PRO A 239 4.76 -15.62 3.21
N ASN A 240 5.76 -14.76 3.38
CA ASN A 240 7.05 -14.89 2.73
C ASN A 240 8.17 -14.88 3.78
N ASP A 241 9.40 -15.09 3.34
CA ASP A 241 10.56 -15.17 4.24
C ASP A 241 10.88 -13.81 4.90
N LYS A 242 10.48 -12.71 4.28
CA LYS A 242 10.71 -11.36 4.81
C LYS A 242 9.68 -10.97 5.88
N GLU A 243 8.39 -11.06 5.59
CA GLU A 243 7.32 -10.63 6.51
C GLU A 243 6.84 -11.76 7.43
N ASN A 244 6.94 -13.01 7.02
CA ASN A 244 6.57 -14.23 7.75
C ASN A 244 5.14 -14.25 8.37
N GLU A 245 4.28 -13.31 7.99
CA GLU A 245 2.91 -13.21 8.50
C GLU A 245 1.91 -13.51 7.38
N GLN A 246 0.89 -14.30 7.71
CA GLN A 246 -0.21 -14.62 6.79
C GLN A 246 -1.24 -13.49 6.83
N CYS A 247 -1.61 -12.92 5.69
CA CYS A 247 -2.71 -11.97 5.57
C CYS A 247 -2.95 -11.59 4.11
N ALA A 248 -4.07 -10.93 3.83
CA ALA A 248 -4.29 -10.34 2.50
C ALA A 248 -3.54 -9.00 2.35
N ILE A 249 -3.55 -8.17 3.39
CA ILE A 249 -2.94 -6.83 3.41
C ILE A 249 -2.16 -6.65 4.70
N MET A 250 -0.89 -6.30 4.57
CA MET A 250 0.00 -6.02 5.69
C MET A 250 0.34 -4.53 5.76
N LEU A 251 0.15 -3.93 6.93
CA LEU A 251 0.51 -2.54 7.21
C LEU A 251 1.52 -2.54 8.36
N TYR A 252 2.73 -2.08 8.10
CA TYR A 252 3.79 -2.15 9.09
C TYR A 252 4.89 -1.10 8.85
N GLN A 253 5.87 -1.10 9.74
CA GLN A 253 7.11 -0.37 9.61
C GLN A 253 8.28 -1.32 9.85
N SER A 254 9.18 -1.43 8.86
CA SER A 254 10.34 -2.33 8.95
C SER A 254 11.49 -1.80 9.81
N GLY A 255 11.54 -0.48 10.07
CA GLY A 255 12.60 0.16 10.86
C GLY A 255 12.28 0.27 12.35
N ASN A 256 13.29 0.69 13.15
CA ASN A 256 13.14 0.97 14.58
C ASN A 256 12.62 2.38 14.89
N LYS A 257 12.29 3.15 13.89
CA LYS A 257 11.87 4.54 14.03
C LYS A 257 10.37 4.66 14.31
N TYR A 258 10.02 5.74 14.97
CA TYR A 258 8.70 6.15 15.41
C TYR A 258 7.55 5.76 14.48
N HIS A 259 6.42 5.46 15.07
CA HIS A 259 5.16 5.10 14.42
C HIS A 259 4.80 6.07 13.29
N LEU A 260 5.13 5.68 12.08
CA LEU A 260 4.72 6.37 10.87
C LEU A 260 3.29 5.94 10.52
N ALA A 261 2.53 6.81 9.88
CA ALA A 261 1.15 6.51 9.50
C ALA A 261 1.09 6.01 8.06
N ASN A 262 0.52 4.82 7.85
CA ASN A 262 0.18 4.33 6.52
C ASN A 262 -1.32 4.12 6.37
N SER A 263 -1.79 3.90 5.15
CA SER A 263 -3.22 3.65 4.94
C SER A 263 -3.53 2.65 3.84
N PHE A 264 -4.67 1.99 4.04
CA PHE A 264 -5.39 1.26 3.01
C PHE A 264 -6.81 1.80 2.90
N ASN A 265 -7.20 2.18 1.69
CA ASN A 265 -8.54 2.66 1.39
C ASN A 265 -9.18 1.76 0.33
N CYS A 266 -10.41 1.33 0.56
CA CYS A 266 -11.17 0.58 -0.42
C CYS A 266 -12.56 1.20 -0.56
N LYS A 267 -12.95 1.45 -1.80
CA LYS A 267 -14.30 1.93 -2.11
C LYS A 267 -14.87 1.22 -3.34
N ASP A 268 -16.15 0.78 -3.22
CA ASP A 268 -16.90 0.16 -4.31
C ASP A 268 -16.12 -0.95 -5.03
N SER A 269 -15.38 -1.78 -4.29
CA SER A 269 -14.45 -2.75 -4.86
C SER A 269 -14.49 -4.10 -4.12
N THR A 270 -13.86 -5.10 -4.71
CA THR A 270 -13.77 -6.45 -4.14
C THR A 270 -12.31 -6.78 -3.84
N PHE A 271 -12.07 -7.41 -2.70
CA PHE A 271 -10.78 -8.06 -2.44
C PHE A 271 -10.98 -9.35 -1.64
N GLU A 272 -10.15 -10.35 -1.93
CA GLU A 272 -10.36 -11.67 -1.37
C GLU A 272 -9.07 -12.47 -1.16
N ILE A 273 -9.11 -13.40 -0.21
CA ILE A 273 -8.20 -14.52 -0.14
C ILE A 273 -8.80 -15.65 -0.97
N LEU A 274 -8.02 -16.21 -1.90
CA LEU A 274 -8.47 -17.28 -2.78
C LEU A 274 -8.95 -18.50 -1.98
N GLU A 275 -10.14 -18.99 -2.25
CA GLU A 275 -10.70 -20.18 -1.60
C GLU A 275 -9.84 -21.41 -1.82
N SER A 276 -9.16 -21.50 -2.96
CA SER A 276 -8.21 -22.58 -3.28
C SER A 276 -6.90 -22.51 -2.50
N SER A 277 -6.63 -21.40 -1.79
CA SER A 277 -5.42 -21.26 -1.00
C SER A 277 -5.47 -22.11 0.26
N LYS A 278 -4.37 -22.78 0.57
CA LYS A 278 -4.19 -23.49 1.87
C LYS A 278 -4.24 -22.53 3.08
N TYR A 279 -4.12 -21.24 2.84
CA TYR A 279 -4.17 -20.19 3.86
C TYR A 279 -5.56 -19.55 4.00
N TYR A 280 -6.53 -19.97 3.20
CA TYR A 280 -7.88 -19.39 3.18
C TYR A 280 -8.55 -19.32 4.56
N SER A 281 -8.48 -20.43 5.32
CA SER A 281 -9.10 -20.55 6.64
C SER A 281 -8.26 -20.01 7.80
N THR A 282 -7.04 -19.55 7.57
CA THR A 282 -6.11 -19.14 8.65
C THR A 282 -5.65 -17.70 8.56
N SER A 283 -5.60 -17.15 7.36
CA SER A 283 -5.11 -15.77 7.13
C SER A 283 -6.17 -14.73 7.48
N PRO A 284 -5.85 -13.74 8.33
CA PRO A 284 -6.69 -12.55 8.47
C PRO A 284 -6.66 -11.71 7.18
N ILE A 285 -7.63 -10.83 7.05
CA ILE A 285 -7.60 -9.84 5.97
C ILE A 285 -6.49 -8.82 6.23
N PHE A 286 -6.43 -8.25 7.44
CA PHE A 286 -5.42 -7.25 7.81
C PHE A 286 -4.49 -7.76 8.89
N PHE A 287 -3.20 -7.49 8.70
CA PHE A 287 -2.18 -7.65 9.72
C PHE A 287 -1.45 -6.32 9.93
N ILE A 288 -1.41 -5.83 11.18
CA ILE A 288 -0.86 -4.52 11.53
C ILE A 288 0.16 -4.68 12.65
N THR A 289 1.36 -4.15 12.48
CA THR A 289 2.44 -4.21 13.46
C THR A 289 3.39 -3.04 13.33
N ASN A 290 3.96 -2.59 14.46
CA ASN A 290 5.01 -1.56 14.54
C ASN A 290 4.67 -0.28 13.73
N ASN A 291 3.38 0.13 13.69
CA ASN A 291 2.95 1.26 12.88
C ASN A 291 1.62 1.86 13.37
N GLN A 292 1.32 3.08 12.91
CA GLN A 292 -0.03 3.63 12.91
C GLN A 292 -0.66 3.35 11.54
N ALA A 293 -1.83 2.73 11.53
CA ALA A 293 -2.49 2.33 10.28
C ALA A 293 -3.93 2.83 10.23
N ALA A 294 -4.30 3.45 9.13
CA ALA A 294 -5.69 3.76 8.82
C ALA A 294 -6.24 2.79 7.78
N VAL A 295 -7.33 2.11 8.10
CA VAL A 295 -8.06 1.23 7.18
C VAL A 295 -9.46 1.80 6.99
N THR A 296 -9.76 2.22 5.76
CA THR A 296 -11.07 2.77 5.41
C THR A 296 -11.75 1.88 4.37
N LEU A 297 -12.94 1.40 4.69
CA LEU A 297 -13.72 0.54 3.82
C LEU A 297 -15.10 1.14 3.59
N GLU A 298 -15.44 1.37 2.32
CA GLU A 298 -16.72 1.89 1.90
C GLU A 298 -17.32 1.00 0.80
N ASN A 299 -18.43 0.32 1.10
CA ASN A 299 -19.15 -0.51 0.15
C ASN A 299 -18.26 -1.57 -0.55
N CYS A 300 -17.37 -2.24 0.20
CA CYS A 300 -16.46 -3.25 -0.33
C CYS A 300 -16.99 -4.66 -0.14
N ASN A 301 -16.80 -5.53 -1.14
CA ASN A 301 -17.06 -6.95 -1.03
C ASN A 301 -15.77 -7.68 -0.63
N ILE A 302 -15.77 -8.28 0.56
CA ILE A 302 -14.56 -8.90 1.13
C ILE A 302 -14.83 -10.39 1.35
N LYS A 303 -13.97 -11.26 0.77
CA LYS A 303 -14.14 -12.71 0.89
C LYS A 303 -12.91 -13.38 1.49
N TYR A 304 -13.13 -14.19 2.49
CA TYR A 304 -12.10 -14.98 3.20
C TYR A 304 -12.78 -16.05 4.06
N GLY A 305 -12.03 -17.04 4.50
CA GLY A 305 -12.57 -18.16 5.29
C GLY A 305 -12.09 -18.21 6.73
N SER A 306 -11.21 -17.28 7.14
CA SER A 306 -10.71 -17.18 8.50
C SER A 306 -11.76 -16.56 9.44
N ASP A 307 -11.74 -16.92 10.71
CA ASP A 307 -12.49 -16.23 11.77
C ASP A 307 -11.88 -14.87 12.17
N LYS A 308 -10.72 -14.50 11.60
CA LYS A 308 -9.99 -13.27 11.92
C LYS A 308 -10.09 -12.25 10.78
N PHE A 309 -10.72 -11.11 11.07
CA PHE A 309 -10.74 -10.00 10.11
C PHE A 309 -9.46 -9.16 10.20
N MET A 310 -9.07 -8.79 11.41
CA MET A 310 -7.91 -7.93 11.64
C MET A 310 -7.10 -8.42 12.85
N VAL A 311 -5.78 -8.50 12.68
CA VAL A 311 -4.83 -8.83 13.75
C VAL A 311 -3.87 -7.66 13.90
N ILE A 312 -3.81 -7.11 15.11
CA ILE A 312 -2.95 -5.99 15.48
C ILE A 312 -2.08 -6.46 16.63
N LYS A 313 -0.79 -6.65 16.37
CA LYS A 313 0.11 -7.22 17.41
C LYS A 313 1.56 -6.80 17.19
N ALA A 314 2.33 -6.78 18.26
CA ALA A 314 3.79 -6.72 18.22
C ALA A 314 4.37 -8.00 17.61
N THR A 315 5.56 -7.89 17.03
CA THR A 315 6.33 -9.03 16.54
C THR A 315 7.78 -8.94 17.03
N ASP A 316 8.49 -10.06 17.06
CA ASP A 316 9.91 -10.07 17.40
C ASP A 316 10.81 -9.59 16.24
N LYS A 317 10.21 -9.24 15.10
CA LYS A 317 10.95 -8.98 13.86
C LYS A 317 11.18 -7.50 13.59
N TRP A 318 10.24 -6.63 13.97
CA TRP A 318 10.30 -5.21 13.68
C TRP A 318 10.04 -4.37 14.91
N GLY A 319 10.71 -3.22 14.98
CA GLY A 319 10.58 -2.28 16.06
C GLY A 319 11.25 -2.72 17.37
N GLU A 320 11.03 -1.94 18.41
CA GLU A 320 11.57 -2.20 19.75
C GLU A 320 10.53 -2.94 20.58
N LYS A 321 10.92 -4.06 21.19
CA LYS A 321 10.05 -4.89 22.01
C LYS A 321 9.37 -4.07 23.13
N GLY A 322 8.03 -4.21 23.22
CA GLY A 322 7.19 -3.47 24.20
C GLY A 322 6.69 -2.12 23.67
N SER A 323 7.20 -1.65 22.53
CA SER A 323 6.71 -0.44 21.85
C SER A 323 6.34 -0.67 20.37
N ASN A 324 6.54 -1.86 19.85
CA ASN A 324 6.34 -2.24 18.46
C ASN A 324 4.98 -2.86 18.16
N GLY A 325 3.99 -2.61 18.98
CA GLY A 325 2.59 -2.90 18.65
C GLY A 325 2.06 -2.02 17.52
N GLY A 326 0.90 -2.36 17.01
CA GLY A 326 0.18 -1.55 16.02
C GLY A 326 -0.83 -0.61 16.67
N THR A 327 -1.05 0.55 16.06
CA THR A 327 -2.19 1.42 16.37
C THR A 327 -3.06 1.52 15.13
N ALA A 328 -4.26 0.94 15.16
CA ALA A 328 -5.14 0.90 14.01
C ALA A 328 -6.37 1.82 14.17
N ILE A 329 -6.76 2.47 13.09
CA ILE A 329 -8.06 3.12 12.95
C ILE A 329 -8.81 2.39 11.84
N LEU A 330 -9.91 1.71 12.19
CA LEU A 330 -10.80 1.03 11.25
C LEU A 330 -12.06 1.87 11.06
N THR A 331 -12.22 2.44 9.88
CA THR A 331 -13.43 3.19 9.49
C THR A 331 -14.25 2.38 8.49
N LEU A 332 -15.50 2.10 8.84
CA LEU A 332 -16.45 1.37 8.00
C LEU A 332 -17.61 2.31 7.62
N THR A 333 -17.89 2.41 6.32
CA THR A 333 -19.03 3.16 5.80
C THR A 333 -19.82 2.29 4.84
N ASN A 334 -21.12 2.12 5.09
CA ASN A 334 -21.99 1.21 4.31
C ASN A 334 -21.36 -0.20 4.18
N GLN A 335 -20.76 -0.72 5.25
CA GLN A 335 -19.91 -1.90 5.22
C GLN A 335 -20.32 -2.93 6.27
N ASN A 336 -20.41 -4.19 5.86
CA ASN A 336 -20.59 -5.31 6.77
C ASN A 336 -19.31 -6.13 6.81
N ILE A 337 -18.85 -6.48 8.02
CA ILE A 337 -17.74 -7.39 8.23
C ILE A 337 -18.14 -8.50 9.20
N GLU A 338 -17.63 -9.70 8.98
CA GLU A 338 -17.78 -10.84 9.88
C GLU A 338 -16.38 -11.39 10.18
N GLY A 339 -15.96 -11.40 11.45
CA GLY A 339 -14.68 -11.88 11.91
C GLY A 339 -14.14 -11.09 13.10
N ASP A 340 -13.18 -11.69 13.77
CA ASP A 340 -12.62 -11.17 15.01
C ASP A 340 -11.62 -10.01 14.76
N LEU A 341 -11.65 -9.02 15.64
CA LEU A 341 -10.68 -7.94 15.73
C LEU A 341 -9.77 -8.22 16.94
N ILE A 342 -8.56 -8.70 16.68
CA ILE A 342 -7.62 -9.20 17.67
C ILE A 342 -6.53 -8.18 17.91
N THR A 343 -6.30 -7.84 19.18
CA THR A 343 -5.32 -6.83 19.59
C THR A 343 -4.52 -7.36 20.78
N ASP A 344 -3.20 -7.20 20.78
CA ASP A 344 -2.34 -7.58 21.92
C ASP A 344 -2.09 -6.43 22.90
N ALA A 345 -1.25 -6.69 23.91
CA ALA A 345 -0.94 -5.76 25.00
C ALA A 345 -0.15 -4.52 24.57
N ASP A 346 0.53 -4.57 23.42
CA ASP A 346 1.33 -3.46 22.91
C ASP A 346 0.59 -2.62 21.88
N SER A 347 -0.64 -3.00 21.55
CA SER A 347 -1.40 -2.45 20.41
C SER A 347 -2.69 -1.75 20.84
N SER A 348 -3.24 -0.94 19.93
CA SER A 348 -4.48 -0.19 20.12
C SER A 348 -5.37 -0.24 18.88
N LEU A 349 -6.70 -0.11 19.07
CA LEU A 349 -7.67 -0.13 18.00
C LEU A 349 -8.75 0.92 18.22
N SER A 350 -9.01 1.74 17.20
CA SER A 350 -10.17 2.62 17.13
C SER A 350 -11.10 2.16 16.01
N ILE A 351 -12.39 2.01 16.30
CA ILE A 351 -13.41 1.55 15.36
C ILE A 351 -14.42 2.68 15.17
N ILE A 352 -14.69 3.04 13.92
CA ILE A 352 -15.67 4.05 13.55
C ILE A 352 -16.65 3.42 12.55
N LEU A 353 -17.93 3.35 12.92
CA LEU A 353 -18.99 2.76 12.11
C LEU A 353 -19.98 3.82 11.64
N LYS A 354 -20.26 3.84 10.34
CA LYS A 354 -21.25 4.68 9.67
C LYS A 354 -22.11 3.80 8.78
N ASN A 355 -23.36 3.60 9.15
CA ASN A 355 -24.28 2.69 8.47
C ASN A 355 -23.65 1.30 8.21
N SER A 356 -23.02 0.73 9.24
CA SER A 356 -22.13 -0.43 9.10
C SER A 356 -22.34 -1.44 10.23
N ASN A 357 -22.02 -2.70 9.95
CA ASN A 357 -22.19 -3.77 10.92
C ASN A 357 -20.92 -4.59 11.11
N ILE A 358 -20.60 -4.92 12.35
CA ILE A 358 -19.56 -5.88 12.72
C ILE A 358 -20.22 -7.10 13.38
N LYS A 359 -19.83 -8.30 12.96
CA LYS A 359 -20.17 -9.55 13.64
C LYS A 359 -18.87 -10.29 13.96
N GLY A 360 -18.54 -10.41 15.27
CA GLY A 360 -17.27 -11.01 15.70
C GLY A 360 -16.94 -10.72 17.16
N LYS A 361 -15.75 -11.11 17.59
CA LYS A 361 -15.17 -10.73 18.87
C LYS A 361 -14.26 -9.51 18.71
N ILE A 362 -14.25 -8.66 19.69
CA ILE A 362 -13.39 -7.47 19.72
C ILE A 362 -12.47 -7.55 20.93
N ASN A 363 -11.15 -7.56 20.71
CA ASN A 363 -10.13 -7.68 21.76
C ASN A 363 -10.46 -8.83 22.75
N PRO A 364 -10.61 -10.08 22.30
CA PRO A 364 -11.18 -11.17 23.09
C PRO A 364 -10.34 -11.55 24.32
N THR A 365 -9.07 -11.20 24.33
CA THR A 365 -8.14 -11.45 25.45
C THR A 365 -8.12 -10.34 26.49
N ASN A 366 -8.76 -9.19 26.21
CA ASN A 366 -8.74 -8.00 27.07
C ASN A 366 -7.32 -7.49 27.38
N THR A 367 -6.44 -7.55 26.40
CA THR A 367 -5.02 -7.17 26.59
C THR A 367 -4.65 -5.85 25.93
N ALA A 368 -5.44 -5.35 24.97
CA ALA A 368 -5.14 -4.12 24.25
C ALA A 368 -4.90 -2.91 25.15
N LYS A 369 -3.97 -2.03 24.78
CA LYS A 369 -3.77 -0.73 25.46
C LYS A 369 -5.05 0.09 25.47
N PHE A 370 -5.68 0.22 24.30
CA PHE A 370 -6.96 0.92 24.13
C PHE A 370 -7.76 0.27 23.02
N VAL A 371 -9.06 0.14 23.24
CA VAL A 371 -10.05 -0.13 22.19
C VAL A 371 -11.17 0.87 22.32
N THR A 372 -11.33 1.73 21.33
CA THR A 372 -12.39 2.72 21.30
C THR A 372 -13.36 2.42 20.16
N ILE A 373 -14.64 2.61 20.41
CA ILE A 373 -15.69 2.32 19.43
C ILE A 373 -16.61 3.54 19.34
N VAL A 374 -16.84 3.99 18.12
CA VAL A 374 -17.82 5.04 17.79
C VAL A 374 -18.77 4.48 16.75
N LEU A 375 -20.06 4.50 17.02
CA LEU A 375 -21.07 4.05 16.08
C LEU A 375 -22.24 5.00 16.02
N ASP A 376 -22.73 5.24 14.80
CA ASP A 376 -23.91 6.00 14.53
C ASP A 376 -25.21 5.20 14.82
N ARG A 377 -26.36 5.87 14.68
CA ARG A 377 -27.67 5.24 14.98
C ARG A 377 -28.06 4.09 14.05
N THR A 378 -27.45 3.99 12.89
CA THR A 378 -27.76 3.00 11.87
C THR A 378 -26.81 1.81 11.90
N SER A 379 -25.72 1.92 12.63
CA SER A 379 -24.71 0.87 12.77
C SER A 379 -25.01 -0.10 13.91
N SER A 380 -24.50 -1.31 13.80
CA SER A 380 -24.67 -2.33 14.86
C SER A 380 -23.40 -3.17 15.06
N ILE A 381 -23.28 -3.76 16.24
CA ILE A 381 -22.25 -4.75 16.56
C ILE A 381 -22.92 -5.99 17.13
N THR A 382 -22.70 -7.14 16.49
CA THR A 382 -23.11 -8.46 16.97
C THR A 382 -21.90 -9.19 17.54
N ILE A 383 -21.90 -9.39 18.83
CA ILE A 383 -20.81 -10.06 19.55
C ILE A 383 -20.98 -11.56 19.50
N THR A 384 -19.92 -12.28 19.13
CA THR A 384 -19.91 -13.75 19.02
C THR A 384 -19.17 -14.45 20.16
N GLY A 385 -18.62 -13.70 21.10
CA GLY A 385 -17.90 -14.22 22.26
C GLY A 385 -17.37 -13.09 23.14
N ASN A 386 -16.49 -13.40 24.09
CA ASN A 386 -15.92 -12.38 24.98
C ASN A 386 -15.34 -11.22 24.17
N SER A 387 -15.73 -10.01 24.52
CA SER A 387 -15.31 -8.79 23.82
C SER A 387 -15.10 -7.65 24.82
N TYR A 388 -14.03 -6.89 24.62
CA TYR A 388 -13.63 -5.85 25.55
C TYR A 388 -13.28 -4.57 24.82
N CYS A 389 -13.71 -3.44 25.34
CA CYS A 389 -13.33 -2.12 24.87
C CYS A 389 -13.03 -1.18 26.06
N THR A 390 -12.25 -0.15 25.82
CA THR A 390 -11.95 0.91 26.77
C THR A 390 -13.07 1.94 26.83
N SER A 391 -13.66 2.26 25.67
CA SER A 391 -14.79 3.18 25.59
C SER A 391 -15.66 2.89 24.37
N ILE A 392 -16.94 3.20 24.52
CA ILE A 392 -17.90 3.12 23.43
C ILE A 392 -18.74 4.42 23.40
N ASN A 393 -18.79 5.06 22.25
CA ASN A 393 -19.70 6.17 21.98
C ASN A 393 -20.75 5.70 20.97
N ASN A 394 -21.96 5.47 21.45
CA ASN A 394 -23.07 4.96 20.68
C ASN A 394 -24.16 6.04 20.58
N GLU A 395 -24.42 6.54 19.37
CA GLU A 395 -25.47 7.52 19.14
C GLU A 395 -26.88 6.98 19.42
N LYS A 396 -27.05 5.63 19.42
CA LYS A 396 -28.26 4.96 19.84
C LYS A 396 -28.21 4.66 21.34
N THR A 397 -28.71 5.59 22.11
CA THR A 397 -28.57 5.62 23.59
C THR A 397 -29.22 4.47 24.34
N ASP A 398 -30.21 3.79 23.72
CA ASP A 398 -30.87 2.60 24.28
C ASP A 398 -30.01 1.31 24.15
N GLY A 399 -28.88 1.37 23.41
CA GLY A 399 -27.98 0.25 23.21
C GLY A 399 -28.55 -0.92 22.40
N SER A 400 -29.75 -0.76 21.81
CA SER A 400 -30.42 -1.87 21.10
C SER A 400 -29.71 -2.33 19.81
N ASN A 401 -28.67 -1.63 19.39
CA ASN A 401 -27.81 -1.98 18.27
C ASN A 401 -26.52 -2.72 18.70
N LEU A 402 -26.36 -3.00 19.99
CA LEU A 402 -25.35 -3.91 20.52
C LEU A 402 -26.02 -5.26 20.76
N ILE A 403 -25.83 -6.20 19.83
CA ILE A 403 -26.61 -7.43 19.73
C ILE A 403 -25.78 -8.63 20.23
N ASN A 404 -26.41 -9.49 21.02
CA ASN A 404 -25.89 -10.77 21.50
C ASN A 404 -24.49 -10.72 22.13
N GLY A 405 -24.40 -10.65 23.44
CA GLY A 405 -23.16 -10.87 24.17
C GLY A 405 -22.91 -9.86 25.26
N THR A 406 -22.03 -10.25 26.17
CA THR A 406 -21.62 -9.40 27.27
C THR A 406 -20.41 -8.58 26.80
N PHE A 407 -20.62 -7.32 26.46
CA PHE A 407 -19.52 -6.35 26.45
C PHE A 407 -19.12 -6.07 27.88
N SER A 408 -17.91 -6.44 28.24
CA SER A 408 -17.30 -5.96 29.46
C SER A 408 -16.42 -4.76 29.12
N TRP A 409 -16.80 -3.56 29.53
CA TRP A 409 -15.90 -2.43 29.49
C TRP A 409 -15.20 -2.31 30.85
N THR A 410 -13.90 -2.30 30.82
CA THR A 410 -13.13 -1.92 32.00
C THR A 410 -12.99 -0.40 31.98
N ILE A 411 -13.86 0.29 32.71
CA ILE A 411 -13.56 1.68 33.06
C ILE A 411 -12.29 1.62 33.89
N GLY A 412 -11.23 2.32 33.46
CA GLY A 412 -10.05 2.51 34.27
C GLY A 412 -10.46 2.95 35.67
N SER A 413 -9.91 2.33 36.69
CA SER A 413 -10.26 2.45 38.09
C SER A 413 -10.33 3.90 38.58
N SER A 414 -11.49 4.48 38.52
CA SER A 414 -11.96 5.53 39.42
C SER A 414 -13.44 5.26 39.68
N SER A 415 -13.68 4.81 40.88
CA SER A 415 -15.00 4.54 41.42
C SER A 415 -15.91 5.77 41.31
N SER A 416 -16.90 5.74 40.44
CA SER A 416 -18.20 6.38 40.67
C SER A 416 -19.19 5.87 39.63
N GLU A 417 -20.24 5.29 40.09
CA GLU A 417 -21.49 5.11 39.34
C GLU A 417 -21.98 6.45 38.86
N GLY A 418 -22.35 6.53 37.60
CA GLY A 418 -23.29 7.51 37.15
C GLY A 418 -22.81 8.51 36.11
N ILE A 419 -23.54 8.49 35.02
CA ILE A 419 -23.82 9.61 34.12
C ILE A 419 -22.72 9.95 33.11
N PHE A 420 -22.93 9.46 31.88
CA PHE A 420 -22.30 9.95 30.66
C PHE A 420 -22.55 11.45 30.49
N LYS A 421 -21.53 12.27 30.67
CA LYS A 421 -21.47 13.61 30.08
C LYS A 421 -20.13 13.82 29.36
N SER A 422 -20.25 13.85 28.05
CA SER A 422 -19.42 14.62 27.07
C SER A 422 -18.14 15.29 27.60
N ASN A 423 -16.98 14.66 27.45
CA ASN A 423 -15.70 15.36 27.38
C ASN A 423 -14.60 14.64 26.58
N LEU A 424 -14.96 13.68 25.71
CA LEU A 424 -13.99 12.94 24.91
C LEU A 424 -13.93 13.33 23.42
N ILE A 425 -14.54 14.48 23.07
CA ILE A 425 -14.52 15.00 21.68
C ILE A 425 -13.14 15.60 21.30
N MET A 426 -12.29 15.94 22.27
CA MET A 426 -11.05 16.67 22.00
C MET A 426 -9.84 15.80 21.63
N LEU A 427 -9.81 14.52 21.97
CA LEU A 427 -8.67 13.65 21.62
C LEU A 427 -8.84 12.95 20.28
N GLY A 428 -10.06 12.68 19.84
CA GLY A 428 -10.34 12.11 18.53
C GLY A 428 -10.22 13.13 17.39
N LEU A 429 -10.59 14.39 17.64
CA LEU A 429 -10.55 15.46 16.64
C LEU A 429 -9.12 15.95 16.33
N SER A 430 -8.20 15.89 17.29
CA SER A 430 -6.80 16.27 17.01
C SER A 430 -6.08 15.28 16.11
N LEU A 431 -6.45 13.99 16.15
CA LEU A 431 -5.86 12.97 15.27
C LEU A 431 -6.47 13.01 13.86
N ILE A 432 -7.78 13.32 13.75
CA ILE A 432 -8.46 13.48 12.45
C ILE A 432 -8.01 14.77 11.74
N LEU A 433 -7.69 15.83 12.47
CA LEU A 433 -7.19 17.08 11.87
C LEU A 433 -5.75 16.95 11.35
N TYR A 434 -4.96 16.01 11.89
CA TYR A 434 -3.61 15.75 11.39
C TYR A 434 -3.59 14.95 10.07
N ILE A 435 -4.67 14.22 9.77
CA ILE A 435 -4.82 13.44 8.53
C ILE A 435 -5.44 14.28 7.39
N LEU A 436 -6.11 15.41 7.71
CA LEU A 436 -6.77 16.25 6.70
C LEU A 436 -5.95 17.48 6.26
N VAL A 437 -4.75 17.70 6.78
CA VAL A 437 -3.90 18.88 6.48
C VAL A 437 -2.58 18.53 5.78
N PHE A 438 -2.39 17.26 5.33
CA PHE A 438 -1.26 16.92 4.44
C PHE A 438 -1.70 16.09 3.24
#